data_cc8d315f88fdd0a21ae32fdb031f51d4
#
_entry.id   cc8d315f88fdd0a21ae32fdb031f51d4
#
_cell.length_a   1.000
_cell.length_b   1.000
_cell.length_c   1.000
_cell.angle_alpha   90.00
_cell.angle_beta   90.00
_cell.angle_gamma   90.00
#
_symmetry.space_group_name_H-M   'P 1'
#
loop_
_entity.id
_entity.type
_entity.pdbx_description
1 polymer ?
#
loop_
_entity_poly.entity_id
_entity_poly.type
_entity_poly.pdbx_seq_one_letter_code
_entity_poly.pdbx_strand_id
1 'polypeptide(L)'
;MTGVRTRAQKRRIGERDVWDLIVKNDDICFKHILPRLNGTDLKFLYDVNTETRKLIKRSSRASDLKKGFKLSEMSSISTLEFTWENLLWPSYWDETLFCEQVAQTNKLELLKWAREEKQCEWDASPIYAAAEKGNLEMVKYCVANECPIDE
;
A
#
# COMPACT_ATOMS: atom_id res chain seq x y z
N MET A 1 -40.86 11.49 -25.27
CA MET A 1 -39.86 12.36 -24.54
C MET A 1 -38.68 11.51 -24.11
N THR A 2 -37.62 11.49 -24.91
CA THR A 2 -36.38 10.77 -24.59
C THR A 2 -35.49 11.68 -23.80
N GLY A 3 -35.43 11.45 -22.50
CA GLY A 3 -34.55 12.21 -21.58
C GLY A 3 -33.08 11.94 -21.87
N VAL A 4 -32.38 12.95 -22.36
CA VAL A 4 -30.94 12.94 -22.57
C VAL A 4 -30.26 12.89 -21.19
N ARG A 5 -29.63 11.76 -20.85
CA ARG A 5 -28.87 11.61 -19.62
C ARG A 5 -27.67 12.57 -19.62
N THR A 6 -27.49 13.31 -18.54
CA THR A 6 -26.37 14.24 -18.37
C THR A 6 -25.01 13.52 -18.34
N ARG A 7 -23.93 14.22 -18.70
CA ARG A 7 -22.56 13.68 -18.72
C ARG A 7 -22.12 13.12 -17.34
N ALA A 8 -22.66 13.70 -16.24
CA ALA A 8 -22.45 13.23 -14.87
C ALA A 8 -23.18 11.92 -14.55
N GLN A 9 -24.39 11.72 -15.10
CA GLN A 9 -25.15 10.47 -14.97
C GLN A 9 -24.49 9.33 -15.77
N LYS A 10 -23.91 9.63 -16.95
CA LYS A 10 -23.14 8.64 -17.72
C LYS A 10 -21.86 8.20 -17.02
N ARG A 11 -21.13 9.11 -16.34
CA ARG A 11 -19.95 8.76 -15.55
C ARG A 11 -20.29 7.86 -14.36
N ARG A 12 -21.34 8.19 -13.58
CA ARG A 12 -21.78 7.37 -12.43
C ARG A 12 -22.21 5.94 -12.82
N ILE A 13 -22.79 5.78 -13.98
CA ILE A 13 -23.21 4.46 -14.48
C ILE A 13 -21.97 3.65 -14.88
N GLY A 14 -21.00 4.24 -15.57
CA GLY A 14 -19.74 3.58 -15.95
C GLY A 14 -18.88 3.16 -14.75
N GLU A 15 -18.78 4.00 -13.73
CA GLU A 15 -18.03 3.68 -12.50
C GLU A 15 -18.70 2.55 -11.69
N ARG A 16 -20.02 2.50 -11.62
CA ARG A 16 -20.74 1.39 -10.96
C ARG A 16 -20.60 0.08 -11.75
N ASP A 17 -20.64 0.15 -13.05
CA ASP A 17 -20.53 -1.03 -13.92
C ASP A 17 -19.16 -1.71 -13.79
N VAL A 18 -18.06 -0.94 -13.69
CA VAL A 18 -16.70 -1.49 -13.52
C VAL A 18 -16.54 -2.13 -12.13
N TRP A 19 -17.00 -1.47 -11.07
CA TRP A 19 -16.96 -2.03 -9.71
C TRP A 19 -17.82 -3.28 -9.59
N ASP A 20 -19.06 -3.22 -10.09
CA ASP A 20 -19.97 -4.36 -10.11
C ASP A 20 -19.39 -5.53 -10.92
N LEU A 21 -18.75 -5.26 -12.06
CA LEU A 21 -18.08 -6.27 -12.87
C LEU A 21 -16.94 -6.95 -12.09
N ILE A 22 -16.14 -6.18 -11.37
CA ILE A 22 -15.04 -6.69 -10.57
C ILE A 22 -15.56 -7.53 -9.39
N VAL A 23 -16.48 -7.01 -8.60
CA VAL A 23 -16.92 -7.63 -7.33
C VAL A 23 -17.88 -8.81 -7.56
N LYS A 24 -18.70 -8.76 -8.62
CA LYS A 24 -19.66 -9.81 -8.93
C LYS A 24 -19.11 -10.91 -9.84
N ASN A 25 -17.94 -10.71 -10.43
CA ASN A 25 -17.30 -11.72 -11.28
C ASN A 25 -16.17 -12.43 -10.55
N ASP A 26 -16.49 -13.59 -9.95
CA ASP A 26 -15.55 -14.40 -9.21
C ASP A 26 -14.30 -14.80 -10.04
N ASP A 27 -14.46 -15.06 -11.32
CA ASP A 27 -13.33 -15.40 -12.20
C ASP A 27 -12.33 -14.26 -12.33
N ILE A 28 -12.81 -13.04 -12.51
CA ILE A 28 -11.94 -11.86 -12.57
C ILE A 28 -11.25 -11.63 -11.22
N CYS A 29 -12.02 -11.62 -10.14
CA CYS A 29 -11.49 -11.38 -8.82
C CYS A 29 -10.48 -12.45 -8.38
N PHE A 30 -10.87 -13.73 -8.46
CA PHE A 30 -10.07 -14.81 -7.89
C PHE A 30 -8.86 -15.19 -8.75
N LYS A 31 -8.97 -15.07 -10.07
CA LYS A 31 -7.87 -15.43 -10.99
C LYS A 31 -6.94 -14.27 -11.34
N HIS A 32 -7.45 -13.03 -11.34
CA HIS A 32 -6.71 -11.91 -11.89
C HIS A 32 -6.42 -10.77 -10.92
N ILE A 33 -7.25 -10.55 -9.90
CA ILE A 33 -7.07 -9.44 -8.95
C ILE A 33 -6.43 -9.93 -7.65
N LEU A 34 -7.10 -10.79 -6.90
CA LEU A 34 -6.63 -11.21 -5.58
C LEU A 34 -5.22 -11.84 -5.59
N PRO A 35 -4.82 -12.64 -6.60
CA PRO A 35 -3.47 -13.21 -6.63
C PRO A 35 -2.35 -12.17 -6.82
N ARG A 36 -2.67 -10.98 -7.32
CA ARG A 36 -1.71 -9.88 -7.53
C ARG A 36 -1.54 -8.96 -6.33
N LEU A 37 -2.44 -9.03 -5.37
CA LEU A 37 -2.34 -8.25 -4.14
C LEU A 37 -1.37 -8.94 -3.17
N ASN A 38 -0.52 -8.16 -2.50
CA ASN A 38 0.22 -8.67 -1.35
C ASN A 38 -0.72 -8.83 -0.12
N GLY A 39 -0.19 -9.34 1.00
CA GLY A 39 -1.01 -9.61 2.18
C GLY A 39 -1.57 -8.34 2.81
N THR A 40 -0.84 -7.26 2.74
CA THR A 40 -1.19 -5.95 3.29
C THR A 40 -2.27 -5.27 2.44
N ASP A 41 -2.10 -5.22 1.11
CA ASP A 41 -3.11 -4.68 0.19
C ASP A 41 -4.43 -5.45 0.27
N LEU A 42 -4.36 -6.78 0.49
CA LEU A 42 -5.56 -7.61 0.67
C LEU A 42 -6.36 -7.19 1.91
N LYS A 43 -5.69 -6.79 2.99
CA LYS A 43 -6.36 -6.31 4.22
C LYS A 43 -7.01 -4.96 4.00
N PHE A 44 -6.33 -4.02 3.32
CA PHE A 44 -6.94 -2.76 2.94
C PHE A 44 -8.19 -2.99 2.09
N LEU A 45 -8.12 -3.87 1.08
CA LEU A 45 -9.28 -4.22 0.27
C LEU A 45 -10.41 -4.84 1.10
N TYR A 46 -10.08 -5.66 2.11
CA TYR A 46 -11.06 -6.25 3.02
C TYR A 46 -11.84 -5.18 3.81
N ASP A 47 -11.21 -4.07 4.15
CA ASP A 47 -11.79 -3.01 4.95
C ASP A 47 -12.58 -1.96 4.13
N VAL A 48 -12.49 -2.00 2.79
CA VAL A 48 -13.20 -1.06 1.91
C VAL A 48 -14.72 -1.11 2.12
N ASN A 49 -15.34 -2.31 2.07
CA ASN A 49 -16.76 -2.45 2.27
C ASN A 49 -17.18 -3.91 2.55
N THR A 50 -18.50 -4.12 2.75
CA THR A 50 -19.05 -5.44 3.05
C THR A 50 -18.97 -6.43 1.89
N GLU A 51 -18.98 -5.97 0.66
CA GLU A 51 -18.89 -6.82 -0.55
C GLU A 51 -17.48 -7.39 -0.70
N THR A 52 -16.45 -6.55 -0.56
CA THR A 52 -15.05 -6.99 -0.56
C THR A 52 -14.73 -7.95 0.58
N ARG A 53 -15.29 -7.73 1.78
CA ARG A 53 -15.19 -8.66 2.90
C ARG A 53 -15.73 -10.05 2.57
N LYS A 54 -16.94 -10.12 2.00
CA LYS A 54 -17.55 -11.38 1.57
C LYS A 54 -16.72 -12.06 0.48
N LEU A 55 -16.25 -11.29 -0.49
CA LEU A 55 -15.42 -11.76 -1.60
C LEU A 55 -14.14 -12.43 -1.08
N ILE A 56 -13.38 -11.74 -0.22
CA ILE A 56 -12.11 -12.24 0.30
C ILE A 56 -12.32 -13.45 1.21
N LYS A 57 -13.35 -13.45 2.07
CA LYS A 57 -13.65 -14.57 2.97
C LYS A 57 -13.93 -15.88 2.23
N ARG A 58 -14.50 -15.85 1.05
CA ARG A 58 -14.76 -17.04 0.21
C ARG A 58 -13.62 -17.38 -0.76
N SER A 59 -12.58 -16.57 -0.82
CA SER A 59 -11.40 -16.84 -1.63
C SER A 59 -10.42 -17.79 -0.94
N SER A 60 -9.49 -18.36 -1.71
CA SER A 60 -8.37 -19.14 -1.18
C SER A 60 -7.41 -18.32 -0.31
N ARG A 61 -7.50 -16.99 -0.38
CA ARG A 61 -6.65 -16.05 0.36
C ARG A 61 -7.20 -15.58 1.70
N ALA A 62 -8.34 -16.13 2.15
CA ALA A 62 -8.93 -15.77 3.44
C ALA A 62 -7.98 -15.96 4.63
N SER A 63 -7.07 -16.94 4.57
CA SER A 63 -6.06 -17.19 5.61
C SER A 63 -5.03 -16.06 5.74
N ASP A 64 -4.79 -15.28 4.68
CA ASP A 64 -3.82 -14.18 4.68
C ASP A 64 -4.28 -13.02 5.58
N LEU A 65 -5.58 -12.90 5.85
CA LEU A 65 -6.11 -11.91 6.78
C LEU A 65 -5.60 -12.09 8.23
N LYS A 66 -5.17 -13.29 8.59
CA LYS A 66 -4.63 -13.60 9.93
C LYS A 66 -3.18 -13.14 10.10
N LYS A 67 -2.47 -12.89 9.00
CA LYS A 67 -1.08 -12.40 9.04
C LYS A 67 -1.08 -10.94 9.51
N GLY A 68 -0.03 -10.49 10.21
CA GLY A 68 0.13 -9.08 10.59
C GLY A 68 0.23 -8.14 9.38
N PHE A 69 0.05 -6.83 9.58
CA PHE A 69 0.46 -5.82 8.61
C PHE A 69 1.97 -5.84 8.46
N LYS A 70 2.44 -5.61 7.24
CA LYS A 70 3.86 -5.43 6.95
C LYS A 70 4.06 -4.11 6.24
N LEU A 71 4.75 -3.19 6.87
CA LEU A 71 5.09 -1.90 6.27
C LEU A 71 5.90 -2.07 4.96
N SER A 72 6.79 -3.05 4.94
CA SER A 72 7.58 -3.38 3.74
C SER A 72 6.76 -3.87 2.53
N GLU A 73 5.48 -4.18 2.72
CA GLU A 73 4.54 -4.55 1.65
C GLU A 73 3.65 -3.36 1.19
N MET A 74 3.82 -2.16 1.75
CA MET A 74 2.99 -1.00 1.38
C MET A 74 3.17 -0.64 -0.09
N SER A 75 2.05 -0.35 -0.76
CA SER A 75 2.04 -0.15 -2.21
C SER A 75 1.87 1.30 -2.63
N SER A 76 1.36 2.17 -1.74
CA SER A 76 1.07 3.57 -2.04
C SER A 76 1.23 4.49 -0.83
N ILE A 77 1.39 5.79 -1.10
CA ILE A 77 1.40 6.84 -0.06
C ILE A 77 0.10 6.80 0.76
N SER A 78 -1.06 6.65 0.11
CA SER A 78 -2.34 6.64 0.83
C SER A 78 -2.46 5.50 1.85
N THR A 79 -1.95 4.30 1.53
CA THR A 79 -1.94 3.18 2.48
C THR A 79 -0.93 3.39 3.60
N LEU A 80 0.20 4.01 3.28
CA LEU A 80 1.24 4.34 4.26
C LEU A 80 0.76 5.44 5.23
N GLU A 81 0.11 6.49 4.70
CA GLU A 81 -0.49 7.58 5.48
C GLU A 81 -1.59 7.07 6.42
N PHE A 82 -2.49 6.24 5.91
CA PHE A 82 -3.50 5.59 6.74
C PHE A 82 -2.87 4.78 7.88
N THR A 83 -1.79 4.06 7.60
CA THR A 83 -1.06 3.27 8.60
C THR A 83 -0.41 4.18 9.64
N TRP A 84 0.17 5.30 9.22
CA TRP A 84 0.76 6.31 10.11
C TRP A 84 -0.28 6.92 11.04
N GLU A 85 -1.37 7.43 10.50
CA GLU A 85 -2.42 8.12 11.26
C GLU A 85 -3.15 7.22 12.25
N ASN A 86 -3.25 5.93 11.96
CA ASN A 86 -3.93 4.97 12.82
C ASN A 86 -2.97 4.12 13.66
N LEU A 87 -1.68 4.44 13.66
CA LEU A 87 -0.63 3.73 14.42
C LEU A 87 -0.69 2.21 14.22
N LEU A 88 -0.84 1.77 12.95
CA LEU A 88 -0.99 0.35 12.60
C LEU A 88 0.37 -0.39 12.52
N TRP A 89 1.34 0.00 13.34
CA TRP A 89 2.59 -0.73 13.53
C TRP A 89 2.79 -1.09 15.00
N PRO A 90 3.71 -1.99 15.32
CA PRO A 90 3.96 -2.39 16.70
C PRO A 90 4.32 -1.19 17.59
N SER A 91 3.74 -1.10 18.76
CA SER A 91 3.92 0.02 19.70
C SER A 91 5.36 0.17 20.24
N TYR A 92 6.21 -0.83 20.02
CA TYR A 92 7.64 -0.79 20.38
C TYR A 92 8.54 -0.27 19.25
N TRP A 93 7.95 0.05 18.08
CA TRP A 93 8.68 0.71 17.00
C TRP A 93 8.73 2.21 17.25
N ASP A 94 9.87 2.78 16.95
CA ASP A 94 10.06 4.22 16.80
C ASP A 94 10.00 4.64 15.33
N GLU A 95 10.18 5.92 15.08
CA GLU A 95 10.17 6.49 13.74
C GLU A 95 11.33 5.97 12.87
N THR A 96 12.47 5.64 13.49
CA THR A 96 13.64 5.10 12.79
C THR A 96 13.32 3.73 12.19
N LEU A 97 12.74 2.82 12.99
CA LEU A 97 12.28 1.52 12.50
C LEU A 97 11.16 1.65 11.45
N PHE A 98 10.26 2.62 11.62
CA PHE A 98 9.25 2.90 10.61
C PHE A 98 9.92 3.27 9.28
N CYS A 99 10.89 4.20 9.29
CA CYS A 99 11.61 4.64 8.10
C CYS A 99 12.39 3.49 7.44
N GLU A 100 13.05 2.63 8.22
CA GLU A 100 13.68 1.41 7.72
C GLU A 100 12.69 0.51 6.97
N GLN A 101 11.54 0.21 7.57
CA GLN A 101 10.53 -0.64 6.95
C GLN A 101 9.92 -0.01 5.69
N VAL A 102 9.82 1.32 5.65
CA VAL A 102 9.41 2.03 4.42
C VAL A 102 10.47 1.86 3.34
N ALA A 103 11.76 1.96 3.65
CA ALA A 103 12.83 1.73 2.69
C ALA A 103 12.82 0.29 2.13
N GLN A 104 12.45 -0.70 2.95
CA GLN A 104 12.29 -2.09 2.53
C GLN A 104 11.21 -2.29 1.46
N THR A 105 10.27 -1.35 1.28
CA THR A 105 9.30 -1.39 0.17
C THR A 105 9.97 -1.29 -1.19
N ASN A 106 11.20 -0.81 -1.25
CA ASN A 106 11.94 -0.48 -2.46
C ASN A 106 11.29 0.61 -3.33
N LYS A 107 10.47 1.47 -2.74
CA LYS A 107 9.75 2.56 -3.41
C LYS A 107 10.25 3.91 -2.89
N LEU A 108 11.00 4.62 -3.73
CA LEU A 108 11.60 5.90 -3.36
C LEU A 108 10.55 6.94 -2.95
N GLU A 109 9.40 6.96 -3.61
CA GLU A 109 8.32 7.89 -3.30
C GLU A 109 7.77 7.70 -1.87
N LEU A 110 7.74 6.48 -1.36
CA LEU A 110 7.31 6.21 0.01
C LEU A 110 8.36 6.65 1.03
N LEU A 111 9.64 6.44 0.74
CA LEU A 111 10.72 6.90 1.60
C LEU A 111 10.78 8.45 1.64
N LYS A 112 10.60 9.11 0.50
CA LYS A 112 10.50 10.56 0.44
C LYS A 112 9.36 11.08 1.30
N TRP A 113 8.18 10.51 1.17
CA TRP A 113 7.02 10.88 1.98
C TRP A 113 7.31 10.76 3.49
N ALA A 114 7.92 9.65 3.92
CA ALA A 114 8.27 9.45 5.33
C ALA A 114 9.26 10.53 5.82
N ARG A 115 10.26 10.90 5.01
CA ARG A 115 11.28 11.90 5.37
C ARG A 115 10.80 13.33 5.24
N GLU A 116 10.15 13.69 4.13
CA GLU A 116 9.81 15.07 3.78
C GLU A 116 8.51 15.52 4.44
N GLU A 117 7.50 14.64 4.49
CA GLU A 117 6.17 14.99 5.03
C GLU A 117 6.04 14.64 6.52
N LYS A 118 6.56 13.49 6.96
CA LYS A 118 6.46 13.06 8.36
C LYS A 118 7.71 13.36 9.19
N GLN A 119 8.81 13.75 8.53
CA GLN A 119 10.09 14.10 9.16
C GLN A 119 10.64 12.97 10.04
N CYS A 120 10.34 11.71 9.69
CA CYS A 120 10.81 10.54 10.42
C CYS A 120 12.34 10.57 10.56
N GLU A 121 12.84 10.30 11.72
CA GLU A 121 14.27 10.05 11.93
C GLU A 121 14.71 8.78 11.18
N TRP A 122 15.97 8.70 10.82
CA TRP A 122 16.55 7.52 10.21
C TRP A 122 17.99 7.30 10.67
N ASP A 123 18.41 6.04 10.63
CA ASP A 123 19.78 5.59 10.79
C ASP A 123 20.36 5.13 9.43
N ALA A 124 21.37 4.26 9.46
CA ALA A 124 21.97 3.71 8.24
C ALA A 124 21.09 2.66 7.52
N SER A 125 20.04 2.14 8.16
CA SER A 125 19.24 1.04 7.61
C SER A 125 18.58 1.34 6.26
N PRO A 126 18.03 2.55 6.00
CA PRO A 126 17.47 2.87 4.69
C PRO A 126 18.46 2.78 3.53
N ILE A 127 19.71 3.22 3.73
CA ILE A 127 20.71 3.14 2.66
C ILE A 127 21.15 1.69 2.41
N TYR A 128 21.24 0.87 3.47
CA TYR A 128 21.54 -0.55 3.34
C TYR A 128 20.40 -1.29 2.62
N ALA A 129 19.14 -1.00 2.98
CA ALA A 129 17.98 -1.57 2.30
C ALA A 129 17.96 -1.21 0.80
N ALA A 130 18.28 0.04 0.47
CA ALA A 130 18.38 0.50 -0.92
C ALA A 130 19.50 -0.22 -1.69
N ALA A 131 20.67 -0.38 -1.06
CA ALA A 131 21.82 -1.07 -1.66
C ALA A 131 21.54 -2.56 -1.88
N GLU A 132 20.96 -3.24 -0.90
CA GLU A 132 20.55 -4.65 -0.99
C GLU A 132 19.58 -4.90 -2.15
N LYS A 133 18.62 -3.98 -2.33
CA LYS A 133 17.65 -4.04 -3.43
C LYS A 133 18.19 -3.56 -4.78
N GLY A 134 19.41 -3.04 -4.83
CA GLY A 134 20.01 -2.46 -6.02
C GLY A 134 19.33 -1.18 -6.49
N ASN A 135 18.65 -0.45 -5.61
CA ASN A 135 17.92 0.77 -5.94
C ASN A 135 18.84 2.00 -5.87
N LEU A 136 19.57 2.23 -6.95
CA LEU A 136 20.55 3.32 -7.04
C LEU A 136 19.93 4.71 -6.80
N GLU A 137 18.71 4.95 -7.25
CA GLU A 137 18.03 6.23 -7.05
C GLU A 137 17.70 6.47 -5.57
N MET A 138 17.32 5.42 -4.85
CA MET A 138 17.10 5.50 -3.41
C MET A 138 18.42 5.68 -2.65
N VAL A 139 19.50 5.02 -3.07
CA VAL A 139 20.84 5.23 -2.49
C VAL A 139 21.28 6.69 -2.69
N LYS A 140 21.17 7.24 -3.90
CA LYS A 140 21.48 8.64 -4.17
C LYS A 140 20.67 9.60 -3.31
N TYR A 141 19.38 9.32 -3.15
CA TYR A 141 18.50 10.11 -2.28
C TYR A 141 18.96 10.07 -0.82
N CYS A 142 19.27 8.90 -0.28
CA CYS A 142 19.79 8.74 1.08
C CYS A 142 21.08 9.54 1.29
N VAL A 143 22.05 9.42 0.39
CA VAL A 143 23.32 10.16 0.45
C VAL A 143 23.09 11.68 0.38
N ALA A 144 22.24 12.13 -0.56
CA ALA A 144 21.95 13.55 -0.73
C ALA A 144 21.22 14.20 0.47
N ASN A 145 20.56 13.38 1.29
CA ASN A 145 19.83 13.83 2.49
C ASN A 145 20.51 13.41 3.81
N GLU A 146 21.83 13.21 3.76
CA GLU A 146 22.67 12.95 4.93
C GLU A 146 22.22 11.73 5.75
N CYS A 147 21.74 10.66 5.08
CA CYS A 147 21.49 9.40 5.76
C CYS A 147 22.80 8.88 6.38
N PRO A 148 22.82 8.54 7.66
CA PRO A 148 24.02 7.98 8.29
C PRO A 148 24.56 6.77 7.53
N ILE A 149 25.89 6.63 7.51
CA ILE A 149 26.57 5.47 6.97
C ILE A 149 27.48 5.00 8.10
N ASP A 150 27.24 3.79 8.60
CA ASP A 150 28.13 3.20 9.60
C ASP A 150 29.46 2.82 8.93
N GLU A 151 30.57 3.12 9.59
CA GLU A 151 31.92 2.75 9.13
C GLU A 151 32.22 1.25 9.32
#